data_8d44f02b32786940ec2ebdf3e52e273e
#
_entry.id   8d44f02b32786940ec2ebdf3e52e273e
#
_cell.length_a   1.000
_cell.length_b   1.000
_cell.length_c   1.000
_cell.angle_alpha   90.00
_cell.angle_beta   90.00
_cell.angle_gamma   90.00
#
_symmetry.space_group_name_H-M   'P 1'
#
loop_
_entity.id
_entity.type
_entity.pdbx_description
1 polymer ?
#
loop_
_entity_poly.entity_id
_entity_poly.type
_entity_poly.pdbx_seq_one_letter_code
_entity_poly.pdbx_strand_id
1 'polypeptide(L)'
;MLFRSTFPLQILSSKLATVLLMGVGVPAVREGNIILLHAARLGVTEACSGIRFLFSLMTLAVIYGYFAESKNLMRVALVLAAAPISILANAFRIAATGFVVQHWGIERAEGTLHLFSGWLVFLGSLAMIFAFHRLLRAVFPGRLPAAKQEGYA
;
A
#
# COMPACT_ATOMS: atom_id res chain seq x y z
N MET A 1 -20.00 12.52 -6.51
CA MET A 1 -19.08 13.30 -5.66
C MET A 1 -17.85 12.53 -5.16
N LEU A 2 -17.91 11.22 -5.01
CA LEU A 2 -16.77 10.37 -4.60
C LEU A 2 -15.62 10.32 -5.63
N PHE A 3 -15.90 10.47 -6.92
CA PHE A 3 -14.88 10.45 -7.98
C PHE A 3 -13.83 11.56 -7.92
N ARG A 4 -14.14 12.70 -7.33
CA ARG A 4 -13.17 13.82 -7.22
C ARG A 4 -12.12 13.60 -6.15
N SER A 5 -12.41 12.82 -5.11
CA SER A 5 -11.48 12.55 -4.01
C SER A 5 -10.50 11.41 -4.32
N THR A 6 -10.86 10.50 -5.24
CA THR A 6 -10.01 9.36 -5.64
C THR A 6 -8.96 9.73 -6.68
N PHE A 7 -9.24 10.75 -7.48
CA PHE A 7 -8.40 11.18 -8.59
C PHE A 7 -6.95 11.58 -8.18
N PRO A 8 -6.72 12.38 -7.11
CA PRO A 8 -5.35 12.72 -6.72
C PRO A 8 -4.53 11.51 -6.25
N LEU A 9 -5.17 10.54 -5.58
CA LEU A 9 -4.49 9.30 -5.16
C LEU A 9 -4.13 8.41 -6.34
N GLN A 10 -5.00 8.34 -7.36
CA GLN A 10 -4.72 7.62 -8.60
C GLN A 10 -3.54 8.24 -9.36
N ILE A 11 -3.51 9.57 -9.46
CA ILE A 11 -2.39 10.29 -10.10
C ILE A 11 -1.09 10.06 -9.33
N LEU A 12 -1.11 10.12 -8.01
CA LEU A 12 0.09 9.91 -7.20
C LEU A 12 0.60 8.46 -7.35
N SER A 13 -0.28 7.49 -7.27
CA SER A 13 0.08 6.07 -7.45
C SER A 13 0.60 5.78 -8.86
N SER A 14 -0.02 6.36 -9.91
CA SER A 14 0.44 6.19 -11.29
C SER A 14 1.80 6.86 -11.53
N LYS A 15 2.03 8.03 -10.92
CA LYS A 15 3.33 8.72 -11.00
C LYS A 15 4.44 7.90 -10.36
N LEU A 16 4.21 7.39 -9.16
CA LEU A 16 5.16 6.54 -8.46
C LEU A 16 5.41 5.22 -9.21
N ALA A 17 4.35 4.60 -9.74
CA ALA A 17 4.46 3.38 -10.53
C ALA A 17 5.29 3.58 -11.80
N THR A 18 5.11 4.71 -12.50
CA THR A 18 5.90 5.06 -13.69
C THR A 18 7.39 5.22 -13.34
N VAL A 19 7.71 5.90 -12.23
CA VAL A 19 9.09 6.04 -11.75
C VAL A 19 9.70 4.67 -11.44
N LEU A 20 8.95 3.79 -10.77
CA LEU A 20 9.41 2.43 -10.46
C LEU A 20 9.65 1.61 -11.73
N LEU A 21 8.76 1.69 -12.72
CA LEU A 21 8.92 1.00 -14.02
C LEU A 21 10.17 1.48 -14.77
N MET A 22 10.38 2.80 -14.84
CA MET A 22 11.59 3.35 -15.45
C MET A 22 12.85 2.94 -14.70
N GLY A 23 12.79 2.82 -13.36
CA GLY A 23 13.90 2.37 -12.53
C GLY A 23 14.33 0.91 -12.79
N VAL A 24 13.38 0.05 -13.22
CA VAL A 24 13.68 -1.34 -13.63
C VAL A 24 13.93 -1.48 -15.14
N GLY A 25 14.09 -0.36 -15.86
CA GLY A 25 14.43 -0.36 -17.29
C GLY A 25 13.24 -0.55 -18.24
N VAL A 26 12.00 -0.44 -17.76
CA VAL A 26 10.80 -0.48 -18.59
C VAL A 26 10.43 0.93 -19.03
N PRO A 27 10.49 1.26 -20.35
CA PRO A 27 10.07 2.57 -20.82
C PRO A 27 8.57 2.74 -20.64
N ALA A 28 8.19 3.69 -19.81
CA ALA A 28 6.80 4.00 -19.48
C ALA A 28 6.55 5.50 -19.56
N VAL A 29 5.49 5.90 -20.23
CA VAL A 29 5.03 7.29 -20.31
C VAL A 29 3.67 7.40 -19.64
N ARG A 30 3.47 8.42 -18.82
CA ARG A 30 2.21 8.62 -18.14
C ARG A 30 1.39 9.72 -18.77
N GLU A 31 0.14 9.43 -19.08
CA GLU A 31 -0.89 10.39 -19.50
C GLU A 31 -2.06 10.35 -18.50
N GLY A 32 -2.09 11.30 -17.57
CA GLY A 32 -3.09 11.32 -16.50
C GLY A 32 -2.97 10.11 -15.58
N ASN A 33 -3.99 9.26 -15.57
CA ASN A 33 -4.04 7.98 -14.84
C ASN A 33 -3.77 6.76 -15.73
N ILE A 34 -3.32 6.98 -16.98
CA ILE A 34 -2.96 5.92 -17.91
C ILE A 34 -1.44 5.87 -18.03
N ILE A 35 -0.86 4.67 -17.94
CA ILE A 35 0.54 4.41 -18.18
C ILE A 35 0.67 3.74 -19.53
N LEU A 36 1.35 4.41 -20.46
CA LEU A 36 1.65 3.91 -21.80
C LEU A 36 2.92 3.07 -21.70
N LEU A 37 2.80 1.81 -22.02
CA LEU A 37 3.90 0.86 -22.18
C LEU A 37 4.05 0.53 -23.66
N HIS A 38 5.20 -0.01 -24.07
CA HIS A 38 5.42 -0.41 -25.45
C HIS A 38 4.45 -1.52 -25.90
N ALA A 39 4.13 -2.43 -24.97
CA ALA A 39 3.26 -3.58 -25.23
C ALA A 39 1.76 -3.28 -25.06
N ALA A 40 1.38 -2.32 -24.22
CA ALA A 40 -0.02 -2.04 -23.91
C ALA A 40 -0.23 -0.69 -23.19
N ARG A 41 -1.50 -0.26 -23.14
CA ARG A 41 -1.94 0.88 -22.32
C ARG A 41 -2.50 0.36 -21.01
N LEU A 42 -1.88 0.73 -19.90
CA LEU A 42 -2.31 0.34 -18.56
C LEU A 42 -3.13 1.48 -17.93
N GLY A 43 -4.44 1.34 -17.91
CA GLY A 43 -5.31 2.26 -17.17
C GLY A 43 -5.27 1.96 -15.68
N VAL A 44 -4.95 2.95 -14.85
CA VAL A 44 -5.12 2.85 -13.41
C VAL A 44 -6.60 3.02 -13.10
N THR A 45 -7.36 1.94 -13.23
CA THR A 45 -8.80 1.90 -13.00
C THR A 45 -9.13 1.94 -11.50
N GLU A 46 -10.40 2.06 -11.17
CA GLU A 46 -10.88 2.07 -9.77
C GLU A 46 -10.44 0.85 -8.97
N ALA A 47 -10.30 -0.31 -9.60
CA ALA A 47 -9.79 -1.53 -8.96
C ALA A 47 -8.33 -1.38 -8.51
N CYS A 48 -7.54 -0.53 -9.19
CA CYS A 48 -6.15 -0.20 -8.86
C CYS A 48 -6.02 1.16 -8.16
N SER A 49 -7.13 1.83 -7.82
CA SER A 49 -7.12 3.17 -7.21
C SER A 49 -6.54 3.21 -5.79
N GLY A 50 -6.29 2.07 -5.18
CA GLY A 50 -5.71 1.97 -3.84
C GLY A 50 -6.66 2.37 -2.70
N ILE A 51 -7.83 2.95 -2.98
CA ILE A 51 -8.73 3.44 -1.94
C ILE A 51 -9.30 2.33 -1.08
N ARG A 52 -9.79 1.24 -1.69
CA ARG A 52 -10.26 0.07 -0.91
C ARG A 52 -9.14 -0.47 -0.04
N PHE A 53 -7.94 -0.48 -0.60
CA PHE A 53 -6.74 -0.94 0.06
C PHE A 53 -6.33 0.00 1.21
N LEU A 54 -6.41 1.31 0.99
CA LEU A 54 -6.17 2.33 2.02
C LEU A 54 -7.13 2.17 3.20
N PHE A 55 -8.44 2.08 2.95
CA PHE A 55 -9.43 1.92 4.02
C PHE A 55 -9.24 0.60 4.78
N SER A 56 -9.00 -0.51 4.09
CA SER A 56 -8.75 -1.79 4.74
C SER A 56 -7.51 -1.76 5.61
N LEU A 57 -6.42 -1.15 5.12
CA LEU A 57 -5.18 -1.05 5.86
C LEU A 57 -5.28 -0.08 7.05
N MET A 58 -5.99 1.04 6.89
CA MET A 58 -6.25 1.98 7.97
C MET A 58 -7.11 1.34 9.08
N THR A 59 -8.18 0.63 8.72
CA THR A 59 -9.02 -0.08 9.68
C THR A 59 -8.19 -1.11 10.45
N LEU A 60 -7.35 -1.87 9.73
CA LEU A 60 -6.48 -2.85 10.37
C LEU A 60 -5.42 -2.20 11.27
N ALA A 61 -4.87 -1.05 10.86
CA ALA A 61 -3.93 -0.27 11.69
C ALA A 61 -4.58 0.27 12.97
N VAL A 62 -5.85 0.68 12.90
CA VAL A 62 -6.62 1.10 14.09
C VAL A 62 -6.81 -0.08 15.04
N ILE A 63 -7.30 -1.22 14.54
CA ILE A 63 -7.53 -2.42 15.33
C ILE A 63 -6.21 -2.90 15.95
N TYR A 64 -5.18 -3.04 15.15
CA TYR A 64 -3.86 -3.46 15.62
C TYR A 64 -3.28 -2.49 16.64
N GLY A 65 -3.31 -1.18 16.37
CA GLY A 65 -2.83 -0.16 17.27
C GLY A 65 -3.59 -0.15 18.62
N TYR A 66 -4.89 -0.43 18.59
CA TYR A 66 -5.69 -0.53 19.80
C TYR A 66 -5.22 -1.66 20.72
N PHE A 67 -4.95 -2.85 20.16
CA PHE A 67 -4.51 -4.01 20.94
C PHE A 67 -3.00 -4.01 21.25
N ALA A 68 -2.18 -3.48 20.35
CA ALA A 68 -0.72 -3.55 20.47
C ALA A 68 -0.12 -2.42 21.30
N GLU A 69 -0.80 -1.27 21.41
CA GLU A 69 -0.27 -0.08 22.07
C GLU A 69 -1.23 0.55 23.07
N SER A 70 -0.68 0.95 24.21
CA SER A 70 -1.43 1.66 25.27
C SER A 70 -1.47 3.17 25.02
N LYS A 71 -0.52 3.72 24.24
CA LYS A 71 -0.39 5.16 24.03
C LYS A 71 -1.14 5.61 22.77
N ASN A 72 -2.02 6.59 22.96
CA ASN A 72 -2.77 7.17 21.84
C ASN A 72 -1.88 7.77 20.75
N LEU A 73 -0.73 8.36 21.11
CA LEU A 73 0.22 8.92 20.14
C LEU A 73 0.79 7.84 19.20
N MET A 74 1.15 6.66 19.76
CA MET A 74 1.63 5.54 18.95
C MET A 74 0.53 4.94 18.05
N ARG A 75 -0.70 4.86 18.56
CA ARG A 75 -1.87 4.45 17.78
C ARG A 75 -2.10 5.37 16.58
N VAL A 76 -2.08 6.68 16.82
CA VAL A 76 -2.23 7.69 15.78
C VAL A 76 -1.09 7.61 14.77
N ALA A 77 0.15 7.44 15.22
CA ALA A 77 1.32 7.29 14.35
C ALA A 77 1.19 6.06 13.41
N LEU A 78 0.69 4.93 13.91
CA LEU A 78 0.44 3.73 13.11
C LEU A 78 -0.64 3.96 12.04
N VAL A 79 -1.74 4.62 12.40
CA VAL A 79 -2.82 4.95 11.46
C VAL A 79 -2.34 5.93 10.39
N LEU A 80 -1.58 6.96 10.78
CA LEU A 80 -1.01 7.90 9.82
C LEU A 80 0.02 7.25 8.89
N ALA A 81 0.80 6.29 9.39
CA ALA A 81 1.74 5.53 8.57
C ALA A 81 1.05 4.60 7.56
N ALA A 82 -0.16 4.14 7.85
CA ALA A 82 -0.93 3.28 6.94
C ALA A 82 -1.22 3.98 5.61
N ALA A 83 -1.42 5.30 5.58
CA ALA A 83 -1.68 6.05 4.36
C ALA A 83 -0.49 6.02 3.37
N PRO A 84 0.73 6.46 3.71
CA PRO A 84 1.85 6.38 2.78
C PRO A 84 2.23 4.94 2.44
N ILE A 85 2.15 4.00 3.37
CA ILE A 85 2.40 2.59 3.11
C ILE A 85 1.44 2.04 2.05
N SER A 86 0.15 2.34 2.14
CA SER A 86 -0.84 1.89 1.17
C SER A 86 -0.61 2.49 -0.23
N ILE A 87 -0.22 3.76 -0.31
CA ILE A 87 0.09 4.43 -1.58
C ILE A 87 1.30 3.80 -2.24
N LEU A 88 2.37 3.58 -1.49
CA LEU A 88 3.59 2.93 -2.00
C LEU A 88 3.34 1.48 -2.43
N ALA A 89 2.62 0.72 -1.62
CA ALA A 89 2.25 -0.65 -1.93
C ALA A 89 1.38 -0.75 -3.20
N ASN A 90 0.43 0.17 -3.36
CA ASN A 90 -0.38 0.23 -4.57
C ASN A 90 0.43 0.65 -5.80
N ALA A 91 1.35 1.62 -5.67
CA ALA A 91 2.25 1.99 -6.76
C ALA A 91 3.15 0.82 -7.18
N PHE A 92 3.66 0.06 -6.21
CA PHE A 92 4.43 -1.15 -6.48
C PHE A 92 3.60 -2.21 -7.21
N ARG A 93 2.34 -2.42 -6.80
CA ARG A 93 1.41 -3.32 -7.48
C ARG A 93 1.20 -2.93 -8.95
N ILE A 94 0.95 -1.63 -9.21
CA ILE A 94 0.76 -1.13 -10.58
C ILE A 94 2.05 -1.33 -11.40
N ALA A 95 3.21 -1.04 -10.84
CA ALA A 95 4.50 -1.24 -11.49
C ALA A 95 4.77 -2.72 -11.78
N ALA A 96 4.50 -3.61 -10.83
CA ALA A 96 4.62 -5.06 -11.02
C ALA A 96 3.69 -5.58 -12.12
N THR A 97 2.44 -5.10 -12.14
CA THR A 97 1.48 -5.42 -13.22
C THR A 97 2.00 -4.93 -14.57
N GLY A 98 2.49 -3.68 -14.64
CA GLY A 98 3.09 -3.13 -15.86
C GLY A 98 4.30 -3.91 -16.34
N PHE A 99 5.15 -4.36 -15.43
CA PHE A 99 6.31 -5.22 -15.75
C PHE A 99 5.87 -6.56 -16.33
N VAL A 100 4.86 -7.20 -15.73
CA VAL A 100 4.28 -8.46 -16.25
C VAL A 100 3.67 -8.26 -17.63
N VAL A 101 2.89 -7.19 -17.84
CA VAL A 101 2.29 -6.86 -19.14
C VAL A 101 3.35 -6.67 -20.21
N GLN A 102 4.45 -5.99 -19.88
CA GLN A 102 5.53 -5.72 -20.83
C GLN A 102 6.26 -6.99 -21.29
N HIS A 103 6.45 -7.97 -20.39
CA HIS A 103 7.27 -9.17 -20.69
C HIS A 103 6.44 -10.39 -21.07
N TRP A 104 5.21 -10.51 -20.56
CA TRP A 104 4.37 -11.72 -20.75
C TRP A 104 3.00 -11.44 -21.36
N GLY A 105 2.70 -10.18 -21.68
CA GLY A 105 1.44 -9.78 -22.28
C GLY A 105 0.31 -9.53 -21.28
N ILE A 106 -0.76 -8.89 -21.80
CA ILE A 106 -1.89 -8.45 -20.98
C ILE A 106 -2.73 -9.62 -20.46
N GLU A 107 -2.83 -10.71 -21.21
CA GLU A 107 -3.65 -11.88 -20.85
C GLU A 107 -3.19 -12.54 -19.56
N ARG A 108 -1.88 -12.53 -19.28
CA ARG A 108 -1.33 -13.09 -18.05
C ARG A 108 -1.42 -12.12 -16.86
N ALA A 109 -1.53 -10.83 -17.12
CA ALA A 109 -1.68 -9.84 -16.07
C ALA A 109 -3.13 -9.75 -15.54
N GLU A 110 -4.10 -10.21 -16.33
CA GLU A 110 -5.52 -10.26 -15.94
C GLU A 110 -5.87 -11.60 -15.28
N GLY A 111 -6.98 -11.63 -14.55
CA GLY A 111 -7.49 -12.83 -13.90
C GLY A 111 -6.80 -13.19 -12.58
N THR A 112 -6.36 -14.45 -12.45
CA THR A 112 -5.78 -15.02 -11.22
C THR A 112 -4.55 -14.27 -10.72
N LEU A 113 -3.68 -13.81 -11.63
CA LEU A 113 -2.49 -13.03 -11.24
C LEU A 113 -2.86 -11.68 -10.64
N HIS A 114 -3.91 -11.03 -11.16
CA HIS A 114 -4.40 -9.76 -10.59
C HIS A 114 -4.95 -9.94 -9.17
N LEU A 115 -5.71 -11.00 -8.93
CA LEU A 115 -6.24 -11.33 -7.60
C LEU A 115 -5.10 -11.69 -6.63
N PHE A 116 -4.18 -12.55 -7.08
CA PHE A 116 -3.05 -12.99 -6.27
C PHE A 116 -2.10 -11.85 -5.91
N SER A 117 -1.81 -10.94 -6.86
CA SER A 117 -0.99 -9.74 -6.61
C SER A 117 -1.61 -8.84 -5.54
N GLY A 118 -2.94 -8.71 -5.51
CA GLY A 118 -3.65 -7.96 -4.48
C GLY A 118 -3.43 -8.51 -3.08
N TRP A 119 -3.51 -9.83 -2.91
CA TRP A 119 -3.24 -10.51 -1.64
C TRP A 119 -1.79 -10.35 -1.19
N LEU A 120 -0.85 -10.52 -2.11
CA LEU A 120 0.58 -10.44 -1.82
C LEU A 120 0.99 -9.02 -1.39
N VAL A 121 0.45 -8.01 -2.06
CA VAL A 121 0.68 -6.59 -1.71
C VAL A 121 0.03 -6.24 -0.38
N PHE A 122 -1.15 -6.79 -0.08
CA PHE A 122 -1.81 -6.60 1.21
C PHE A 122 -0.98 -7.16 2.37
N LEU A 123 -0.51 -8.41 2.23
CA LEU A 123 0.36 -9.04 3.23
C LEU A 123 1.68 -8.27 3.40
N GLY A 124 2.28 -7.81 2.30
CA GLY A 124 3.49 -6.99 2.33
C GLY A 124 3.27 -5.67 3.07
N SER A 125 2.13 -5.02 2.84
CA SER A 125 1.78 -3.76 3.54
C SER A 125 1.55 -3.99 5.04
N LEU A 126 0.93 -5.11 5.39
CA LEU A 126 0.75 -5.50 6.78
C LEU A 126 2.11 -5.74 7.46
N ALA A 127 3.02 -6.45 6.79
CA ALA A 127 4.39 -6.65 7.28
C ALA A 127 5.14 -5.32 7.46
N MET A 128 4.93 -4.35 6.55
CA MET A 128 5.51 -3.00 6.68
C MET A 128 4.97 -2.25 7.90
N ILE A 129 3.68 -2.35 8.21
CA ILE A 129 3.10 -1.76 9.43
C ILE A 129 3.73 -2.39 10.68
N PHE A 130 3.89 -3.71 10.71
CA PHE A 130 4.56 -4.38 11.82
C PHE A 130 6.03 -3.97 11.96
N ALA A 131 6.76 -3.88 10.85
CA ALA A 131 8.16 -3.42 10.84
C ALA A 131 8.27 -1.96 11.33
N PHE A 132 7.38 -1.09 10.86
CA PHE A 132 7.31 0.30 11.30
C PHE A 132 7.00 0.41 12.80
N HIS A 133 6.07 -0.39 13.31
CA HIS A 133 5.77 -0.44 14.73
C HIS A 133 6.98 -0.89 15.57
N ARG A 134 7.68 -1.92 15.12
CA ARG A 134 8.93 -2.36 15.78
C ARG A 134 10.01 -1.28 15.77
N LEU A 135 10.14 -0.57 14.65
CA LEU A 135 11.07 0.55 14.52
C LEU A 135 10.71 1.68 15.50
N LEU A 136 9.44 2.07 15.58
CA LEU A 136 8.97 3.06 16.54
C LEU A 136 9.30 2.67 17.97
N ARG A 137 9.10 1.40 18.34
CA ARG A 137 9.46 0.89 19.67
C ARG A 137 10.96 0.90 19.92
N ALA A 138 11.77 0.61 18.91
CA ALA A 138 13.23 0.64 19.01
C ALA A 138 13.77 2.07 19.15
N VAL A 139 13.17 3.03 18.45
CA VAL A 139 13.58 4.45 18.50
C VAL A 139 13.09 5.14 19.79
N PHE A 140 11.95 4.71 20.34
CA PHE A 140 11.38 5.23 21.58
C PHE A 140 11.33 4.19 22.69
N PRO A 141 12.47 3.63 23.16
CA PRO A 141 12.49 2.52 24.11
C PRO A 141 12.07 2.90 25.53
N GLY A 142 11.90 4.16 25.82
CA GLY A 142 11.73 4.64 27.17
C GLY A 142 10.33 5.13 27.49
N ARG A 143 9.33 4.26 27.61
CA ARG A 143 8.09 4.53 28.41
C ARG A 143 7.01 3.47 28.13
N LEU A 144 7.34 2.21 28.30
CA LEU A 144 6.32 1.18 28.41
C LEU A 144 5.93 1.11 29.90
N PRO A 145 4.69 1.43 30.29
CA PRO A 145 4.19 0.86 31.53
C PRO A 145 4.12 -0.64 31.33
N ALA A 146 4.73 -1.39 32.24
CA ALA A 146 4.59 -2.83 32.31
C ALA A 146 3.11 -3.19 32.15
N ALA A 147 2.80 -4.17 31.31
CA ALA A 147 1.47 -4.75 31.28
C ALA A 147 1.07 -5.08 32.72
N LYS A 148 0.02 -4.41 33.20
CA LYS A 148 -0.60 -4.73 34.46
C LYS A 148 -1.13 -6.16 34.30
N GLN A 149 -0.38 -7.13 34.77
CA GLN A 149 -0.92 -8.44 35.07
C GLN A 149 -1.92 -8.21 36.20
N GLU A 150 -3.15 -7.92 35.85
CA GLU A 150 -4.24 -8.09 36.79
C GLU A 150 -4.40 -9.59 36.96
N GLY A 151 -3.75 -10.09 38.03
CA GLY A 151 -3.99 -11.42 38.56
C GLY A 151 -5.46 -11.53 38.91
N TYR A 152 -6.14 -12.40 38.24
CA TYR A 152 -7.35 -12.99 38.77
C TYR A 152 -6.93 -13.91 39.92
N ALA A 153 -7.07 -13.40 41.12
CA ALA A 153 -7.19 -14.21 42.35
C ALA A 153 -8.66 -14.47 42.59
#